data_02f2fc50b52b51c4ea9dc98b3937fd3a
#
_entry.id   02f2fc50b52b51c4ea9dc98b3937fd3a
#
_cell.length_a   1.000
_cell.length_b   1.000
_cell.length_c   1.000
_cell.angle_alpha   90.00
_cell.angle_beta   90.00
_cell.angle_gamma   90.00
#
_symmetry.space_group_name_H-M   'P 1'
#
loop_
_entity.id
_entity.type
_entity.pdbx_description
1 polymer ?
#
loop_
_entity_poly.entity_id
_entity_poly.type
_entity_poly.pdbx_seq_one_letter_code
_entity_poly.pdbx_strand_id
1 'polypeptide(L)'
;MREFSPEQHWIETESALERVGNAGQEERHAAYVGLDVHKETITVAVAEPGRGEPVYWGEIANKPKTVEKLLGKLSEAYGGGLLRLCYEAGPCGYVLYRQILASGHDCQVVAPSKIPKTPGERIKTDRRDALKLARLLRSGDLTAVWVPDQEQEMMRDLSRARDDMKSQERKARQQLNAFLLRHGHHWPRGKSRWTPAHENWLAGLKMDHPWQQVVLQEYIDAERAAGERVAQLSDHLMRALPEWSLAPVVDALIALRGVDKLAAIVLLAELGDISRFESPRQLMGFLGLVPSEHSSGGRRRQGAITLTGNGHARRMLVESAWSYRFPARQTKHLKGKARNASPEAKKIAWKAQTRLCGRYRTLTRAGKNTKLVCVAIARELAGFIWDIVRQEMPRLALQEG
;
A
#
# COMPACT_ATOMS: atom_id res chain seq x y z
N MET A 1 9.10 35.04 -11.10
CA MET A 1 8.83 33.71 -10.49
C MET A 1 9.04 32.66 -11.57
N ARG A 2 10.20 32.02 -11.61
CA ARG A 2 10.44 30.95 -12.60
C ARG A 2 9.64 29.74 -12.15
N GLU A 3 8.69 29.31 -12.97
CA GLU A 3 8.00 28.04 -12.79
C GLU A 3 9.03 26.92 -12.81
N PHE A 4 9.02 26.10 -11.79
CA PHE A 4 9.80 24.89 -11.74
C PHE A 4 9.18 23.93 -12.78
N SER A 5 9.81 23.82 -13.95
CA SER A 5 9.56 22.75 -14.89
C SER A 5 10.30 21.51 -14.38
N PRO A 6 9.60 20.42 -14.02
CA PRO A 6 10.24 19.17 -13.67
C PRO A 6 11.04 18.57 -14.86
N GLU A 7 10.77 19.05 -16.06
CA GLU A 7 11.30 18.49 -17.31
C GLU A 7 12.79 18.73 -17.50
N GLN A 8 13.36 19.82 -16.99
CA GLN A 8 14.78 20.15 -17.26
C GLN A 8 15.78 19.38 -16.39
N HIS A 9 15.37 18.71 -15.32
CA HIS A 9 16.30 17.94 -14.46
C HIS A 9 16.24 16.44 -14.71
N TRP A 10 15.28 15.98 -15.51
CA TRP A 10 15.01 14.56 -15.76
C TRP A 10 15.41 14.10 -17.17
N ILE A 11 15.77 15.04 -18.05
CA ILE A 11 16.16 14.74 -19.47
C ILE A 11 17.58 14.15 -19.58
N GLU A 12 18.46 14.40 -18.58
CA GLU A 12 19.85 13.94 -18.65
C GLU A 12 20.08 12.48 -18.17
N THR A 13 19.04 11.79 -17.66
CA THR A 13 19.14 10.37 -17.27
C THR A 13 18.45 9.39 -18.21
N GLU A 14 17.89 9.87 -19.32
CA GLU A 14 17.24 8.98 -20.30
C GLU A 14 18.21 8.22 -21.22
N SER A 15 19.50 8.56 -21.21
CA SER A 15 20.47 7.95 -22.13
C SER A 15 21.20 6.70 -21.63
N ALA A 16 20.89 6.18 -20.42
CA ALA A 16 21.64 5.09 -19.80
C ALA A 16 20.82 3.80 -19.51
N LEU A 17 19.59 3.72 -19.97
CA LEU A 17 18.87 2.45 -20.02
C LEU A 17 18.38 2.23 -21.44
N GLU A 18 19.31 1.84 -22.30
CA GLU A 18 18.95 1.17 -23.55
C GLU A 18 17.98 0.04 -23.20
N ARG A 19 16.79 0.19 -23.72
CA ARG A 19 15.81 -0.86 -23.84
C ARG A 19 16.53 -2.08 -24.42
N VAL A 20 16.77 -3.10 -23.60
CA VAL A 20 16.92 -4.43 -24.14
C VAL A 20 15.56 -4.75 -24.73
N GLY A 21 15.45 -4.42 -26.00
CA GLY A 21 14.32 -4.74 -26.82
C GLY A 21 14.28 -6.24 -26.99
N ASN A 22 13.45 -6.91 -26.21
CA ASN A 22 12.90 -8.19 -26.63
C ASN A 22 11.73 -7.93 -27.59
N ALA A 23 12.03 -7.30 -28.71
CA ALA A 23 11.23 -7.39 -29.92
C ALA A 23 11.67 -8.66 -30.67
N GLY A 24 11.22 -9.83 -30.17
CA GLY A 24 11.58 -11.06 -30.85
C GLY A 24 11.22 -12.30 -30.04
N GLN A 25 10.01 -12.69 -30.11
CA GLN A 25 9.24 -13.81 -29.59
C GLN A 25 8.31 -13.36 -28.46
N GLU A 26 7.13 -12.85 -28.83
CA GLU A 26 5.94 -13.08 -28.01
C GLU A 26 5.88 -14.60 -27.80
N GLU A 27 6.24 -15.07 -26.60
CA GLU A 27 6.00 -16.44 -26.20
C GLU A 27 4.48 -16.68 -26.34
N ARG A 28 4.11 -17.36 -27.42
CA ARG A 28 2.70 -17.63 -27.71
C ARG A 28 2.21 -18.63 -26.68
N HIS A 29 1.48 -18.15 -25.71
CA HIS A 29 0.81 -19.01 -24.76
C HIS A 29 -0.16 -19.96 -25.51
N ALA A 30 -0.12 -21.24 -25.15
CA ALA A 30 -0.99 -22.25 -25.74
C ALA A 30 -2.47 -22.05 -25.38
N ALA A 31 -2.72 -21.50 -24.18
CA ALA A 31 -4.07 -21.11 -23.74
C ALA A 31 -4.04 -20.04 -22.66
N TYR A 32 -5.17 -19.33 -22.52
CA TYR A 32 -5.43 -18.28 -21.54
C TYR A 32 -6.53 -18.76 -20.58
N VAL A 33 -6.22 -18.84 -19.28
CA VAL A 33 -7.10 -19.44 -18.29
C VAL A 33 -7.59 -18.40 -17.30
N GLY A 34 -8.89 -18.20 -17.22
CA GLY A 34 -9.54 -17.35 -16.22
C GLY A 34 -10.01 -18.19 -15.03
N LEU A 35 -9.61 -17.80 -13.84
CA LEU A 35 -9.96 -18.48 -12.59
C LEU A 35 -10.80 -17.54 -11.72
N ASP A 36 -12.02 -17.96 -11.38
CA ASP A 36 -12.78 -17.31 -10.32
C ASP A 36 -12.58 -18.10 -9.03
N VAL A 37 -11.84 -17.49 -8.09
CA VAL A 37 -11.25 -18.17 -6.93
C VAL A 37 -12.04 -17.86 -5.67
N HIS A 38 -12.66 -18.87 -5.11
CA HIS A 38 -13.33 -18.85 -3.82
C HIS A 38 -12.59 -19.68 -2.78
N LYS A 39 -13.00 -19.59 -1.52
CA LYS A 39 -12.38 -20.32 -0.41
C LYS A 39 -12.34 -21.83 -0.65
N GLU A 40 -13.44 -22.42 -1.11
CA GLU A 40 -13.61 -23.87 -1.25
C GLU A 40 -13.46 -24.34 -2.70
N THR A 41 -13.75 -23.47 -3.68
CA THR A 41 -13.83 -23.83 -5.10
C THR A 41 -13.10 -22.84 -6.00
N ILE A 42 -12.72 -23.29 -7.17
CA ILE A 42 -12.18 -22.49 -8.27
C ILE A 42 -12.97 -22.84 -9.53
N THR A 43 -13.63 -21.86 -10.10
CA THR A 43 -14.29 -21.97 -11.39
C THR A 43 -13.32 -21.64 -12.51
N VAL A 44 -13.22 -22.48 -13.51
CA VAL A 44 -12.19 -22.45 -14.55
C VAL A 44 -12.83 -22.25 -15.92
N ALA A 45 -12.29 -21.31 -16.67
CA ALA A 45 -12.60 -21.11 -18.09
C ALA A 45 -11.34 -20.93 -18.91
N VAL A 46 -11.36 -21.36 -20.16
CA VAL A 46 -10.19 -21.35 -21.06
C VAL A 46 -10.53 -20.64 -22.35
N ALA A 47 -9.65 -19.77 -22.80
CA ALA A 47 -9.67 -19.15 -24.12
C ALA A 47 -8.45 -19.60 -24.91
N GLU A 48 -8.66 -20.18 -26.06
CA GLU A 48 -7.60 -20.50 -27.02
C GLU A 48 -7.04 -19.21 -27.67
N PRO A 49 -5.83 -19.25 -28.20
CA PRO A 49 -5.32 -18.17 -29.05
C PRO A 49 -6.28 -17.89 -30.22
N GLY A 50 -6.41 -16.62 -30.62
CA GLY A 50 -7.30 -16.22 -31.69
C GLY A 50 -8.62 -15.61 -31.21
N ARG A 51 -9.70 -15.71 -32.03
CA ARG A 51 -10.97 -14.97 -31.81
C ARG A 51 -12.13 -15.83 -31.30
N GLY A 52 -11.90 -17.12 -30.99
CA GLY A 52 -12.93 -18.02 -30.48
C GLY A 52 -13.48 -17.56 -29.12
N GLU A 53 -14.70 -17.94 -28.79
CA GLU A 53 -15.26 -17.67 -27.47
C GLU A 53 -14.60 -18.56 -26.41
N PRO A 54 -14.34 -18.02 -25.20
CA PRO A 54 -13.84 -18.83 -24.09
C PRO A 54 -14.83 -19.96 -23.73
N VAL A 55 -14.28 -21.10 -23.35
CA VAL A 55 -15.04 -22.28 -22.96
C VAL A 55 -14.99 -22.48 -21.45
N TYR A 56 -16.11 -22.80 -20.86
CA TYR A 56 -16.19 -23.22 -19.47
C TYR A 56 -15.55 -24.60 -19.32
N TRP A 57 -14.49 -24.70 -18.52
CA TRP A 57 -13.77 -25.97 -18.31
C TRP A 57 -14.37 -26.79 -17.18
N GLY A 58 -14.87 -26.14 -16.13
CA GLY A 58 -15.44 -26.79 -14.96
C GLY A 58 -15.17 -26.05 -13.65
N GLU A 59 -15.53 -26.70 -12.57
CA GLU A 59 -15.25 -26.26 -11.21
C GLU A 59 -14.40 -27.31 -10.51
N ILE A 60 -13.44 -26.87 -9.71
CA ILE A 60 -12.55 -27.74 -8.91
C ILE A 60 -12.53 -27.28 -7.45
N ALA A 61 -12.18 -28.18 -6.54
CA ALA A 61 -11.89 -27.81 -5.16
C ALA A 61 -10.61 -26.97 -5.09
N ASN A 62 -10.63 -25.90 -4.30
CA ASN A 62 -9.46 -25.05 -4.06
C ASN A 62 -8.49 -25.75 -3.09
N LYS A 63 -7.79 -26.77 -3.58
CA LYS A 63 -6.77 -27.54 -2.87
C LYS A 63 -5.53 -27.69 -3.75
N PRO A 64 -4.30 -27.61 -3.18
CA PRO A 64 -3.05 -27.65 -3.96
C PRO A 64 -2.96 -28.85 -4.92
N LYS A 65 -3.27 -30.06 -4.46
CA LYS A 65 -3.26 -31.28 -5.30
C LYS A 65 -4.30 -31.24 -6.45
N THR A 66 -5.41 -30.56 -6.25
CA THR A 66 -6.44 -30.45 -7.28
C THR A 66 -6.05 -29.42 -8.34
N VAL A 67 -5.42 -28.33 -7.91
CA VAL A 67 -4.85 -27.33 -8.82
C VAL A 67 -3.73 -27.94 -9.66
N GLU A 68 -2.82 -28.70 -9.05
CA GLU A 68 -1.75 -29.41 -9.76
C GLU A 68 -2.30 -30.36 -10.84
N LYS A 69 -3.33 -31.14 -10.50
CA LYS A 69 -4.03 -32.01 -11.47
C LYS A 69 -4.71 -31.21 -12.60
N LEU A 70 -5.29 -30.06 -12.28
CA LEU A 70 -5.87 -29.15 -13.28
C LEU A 70 -4.80 -28.66 -14.24
N LEU A 71 -3.68 -28.14 -13.73
CA LEU A 71 -2.58 -27.63 -14.56
C LEU A 71 -2.02 -28.71 -15.47
N GLY A 72 -1.81 -29.94 -14.95
CA GLY A 72 -1.41 -31.08 -15.77
C GLY A 72 -2.38 -31.42 -16.90
N LYS A 73 -3.69 -31.48 -16.61
CA LYS A 73 -4.72 -31.72 -17.61
C LYS A 73 -4.80 -30.63 -18.67
N LEU A 74 -4.69 -29.36 -18.26
CA LEU A 74 -4.67 -28.23 -19.18
C LEU A 74 -3.42 -28.26 -20.05
N SER A 75 -2.26 -28.51 -19.47
CA SER A 75 -1.01 -28.62 -20.20
C SER A 75 -1.09 -29.75 -21.25
N GLU A 76 -1.58 -30.93 -20.88
CA GLU A 76 -1.79 -32.05 -21.80
C GLU A 76 -2.79 -31.70 -22.94
N ALA A 77 -3.93 -31.09 -22.61
CA ALA A 77 -4.95 -30.71 -23.58
C ALA A 77 -4.46 -29.68 -24.61
N TYR A 78 -3.49 -28.83 -24.21
CA TYR A 78 -2.93 -27.79 -25.06
C TYR A 78 -1.46 -28.07 -25.47
N GLY A 79 -1.12 -29.35 -25.64
CA GLY A 79 0.13 -29.81 -26.26
C GLY A 79 1.41 -29.55 -25.45
N GLY A 80 1.33 -29.43 -24.13
CA GLY A 80 2.46 -29.17 -23.24
C GLY A 80 2.96 -27.73 -23.29
N GLY A 81 2.24 -26.83 -23.96
CA GLY A 81 2.65 -25.43 -24.12
C GLY A 81 2.45 -24.59 -22.87
N LEU A 82 3.09 -23.44 -22.87
CA LEU A 82 2.99 -22.46 -21.77
C LEU A 82 1.56 -21.93 -21.64
N LEU A 83 0.97 -22.05 -20.44
CA LEU A 83 -0.34 -21.49 -20.12
C LEU A 83 -0.17 -20.12 -19.46
N ARG A 84 -1.10 -19.21 -19.75
CA ARG A 84 -1.22 -17.95 -19.02
C ARG A 84 -2.52 -17.93 -18.22
N LEU A 85 -2.41 -17.80 -16.90
CA LEU A 85 -3.56 -17.85 -16.02
C LEU A 85 -3.81 -16.47 -15.38
N CYS A 86 -5.04 -16.19 -14.97
CA CYS A 86 -5.33 -15.03 -14.14
C CYS A 86 -6.46 -15.29 -13.14
N TYR A 87 -6.44 -14.53 -12.05
CA TYR A 87 -7.53 -14.48 -11.09
C TYR A 87 -7.63 -13.11 -10.41
N GLU A 88 -8.79 -12.81 -9.80
CA GLU A 88 -9.00 -11.57 -9.08
C GLU A 88 -8.27 -11.58 -7.72
N ALA A 89 -7.62 -10.46 -7.39
CA ALA A 89 -7.06 -10.24 -6.06
C ALA A 89 -8.19 -10.26 -5.01
N GLY A 90 -8.09 -11.17 -4.06
CA GLY A 90 -9.11 -11.39 -3.04
C GLY A 90 -8.54 -11.98 -1.76
N PRO A 91 -9.39 -12.43 -0.83
CA PRO A 91 -8.96 -12.97 0.47
C PRO A 91 -8.16 -14.27 0.36
N CYS A 92 -8.19 -14.95 -0.79
CA CYS A 92 -7.43 -16.19 -1.03
C CYS A 92 -5.91 -15.94 -1.21
N GLY A 93 -5.47 -14.68 -1.27
CA GLY A 93 -4.06 -14.30 -1.30
C GLY A 93 -3.31 -14.76 -2.54
N TYR A 94 -2.00 -15.09 -2.36
CA TYR A 94 -1.08 -15.35 -3.46
C TYR A 94 -0.52 -16.78 -3.50
N VAL A 95 -1.04 -17.70 -2.67
CA VAL A 95 -0.60 -19.10 -2.65
C VAL A 95 -0.82 -19.76 -4.01
N LEU A 96 -2.00 -19.55 -4.61
CA LEU A 96 -2.33 -20.06 -5.94
C LEU A 96 -1.40 -19.49 -7.02
N TYR A 97 -1.09 -18.19 -6.96
CA TYR A 97 -0.15 -17.54 -7.87
C TYR A 97 1.22 -18.24 -7.83
N ARG A 98 1.77 -18.44 -6.64
CA ARG A 98 3.08 -19.09 -6.45
C ARG A 98 3.07 -20.54 -6.92
N GLN A 99 1.97 -21.25 -6.69
CA GLN A 99 1.81 -22.64 -7.14
C GLN A 99 1.82 -22.72 -8.67
N ILE A 100 1.10 -21.83 -9.36
CA ILE A 100 1.05 -21.78 -10.82
C ILE A 100 2.44 -21.50 -11.40
N LEU A 101 3.15 -20.51 -10.85
CA LEU A 101 4.51 -20.19 -11.30
C LEU A 101 5.47 -21.37 -11.06
N ALA A 102 5.39 -22.04 -9.90
CA ALA A 102 6.21 -23.20 -9.58
C ALA A 102 5.93 -24.39 -10.52
N SER A 103 4.76 -24.46 -11.15
CA SER A 103 4.40 -25.44 -12.18
C SER A 103 4.87 -25.05 -13.58
N GLY A 104 5.64 -23.96 -13.75
CA GLY A 104 6.20 -23.52 -15.02
C GLY A 104 5.21 -22.78 -15.92
N HIS A 105 4.13 -22.23 -15.38
CA HIS A 105 3.12 -21.46 -16.12
C HIS A 105 3.09 -20.00 -15.65
N ASP A 106 2.60 -19.09 -16.50
CA ASP A 106 2.44 -17.69 -16.18
C ASP A 106 1.15 -17.44 -15.40
N CYS A 107 1.21 -16.54 -14.41
CA CYS A 107 0.03 -16.13 -13.66
C CYS A 107 -0.02 -14.62 -13.46
N GLN A 108 -1.22 -14.06 -13.63
CA GLN A 108 -1.50 -12.66 -13.41
C GLN A 108 -2.61 -12.48 -12.38
N VAL A 109 -2.31 -11.80 -11.28
CA VAL A 109 -3.33 -11.39 -10.31
C VAL A 109 -3.85 -10.01 -10.72
N VAL A 110 -5.16 -9.81 -10.77
CA VAL A 110 -5.78 -8.58 -11.25
C VAL A 110 -6.63 -7.90 -10.18
N ALA A 111 -6.64 -6.57 -10.15
CA ALA A 111 -7.46 -5.83 -9.19
C ALA A 111 -8.93 -5.82 -9.66
N PRO A 112 -9.90 -6.21 -8.82
CA PRO A 112 -11.33 -6.21 -9.18
C PRO A 112 -11.83 -4.87 -9.71
N SER A 113 -11.31 -3.76 -9.16
CA SER A 113 -11.69 -2.40 -9.57
C SER A 113 -11.15 -1.97 -10.94
N LYS A 114 -10.20 -2.72 -11.51
CA LYS A 114 -9.58 -2.44 -12.80
C LYS A 114 -10.05 -3.37 -13.92
N ILE A 115 -10.90 -4.34 -13.61
CA ILE A 115 -11.48 -5.22 -14.61
C ILE A 115 -12.55 -4.45 -15.38
N PRO A 116 -12.47 -4.38 -16.72
CA PRO A 116 -13.48 -3.73 -17.54
C PRO A 116 -14.89 -4.30 -17.29
N LYS A 117 -15.86 -3.41 -17.07
CA LYS A 117 -17.27 -3.79 -16.88
C LYS A 117 -18.05 -3.47 -18.13
N THR A 118 -18.81 -4.44 -18.61
CA THR A 118 -19.72 -4.23 -19.74
C THR A 118 -20.97 -3.50 -19.24
N PRO A 119 -21.35 -2.35 -19.84
CA PRO A 119 -22.60 -1.69 -19.48
C PRO A 119 -23.81 -2.62 -19.66
N GLY A 120 -24.70 -2.64 -18.66
CA GLY A 120 -25.91 -3.48 -18.71
C GLY A 120 -25.77 -4.92 -18.22
N GLU A 121 -24.59 -5.38 -17.88
CA GLU A 121 -24.36 -6.70 -17.29
C GLU A 121 -24.86 -6.73 -15.84
N ARG A 122 -26.06 -7.29 -15.63
CA ARG A 122 -26.72 -7.38 -14.32
C ARG A 122 -26.63 -8.76 -13.66
N ILE A 123 -26.26 -9.79 -14.43
CA ILE A 123 -26.21 -11.17 -13.95
C ILE A 123 -24.76 -11.51 -13.67
N LYS A 124 -24.44 -11.75 -12.41
CA LYS A 124 -23.14 -12.21 -11.95
C LYS A 124 -23.23 -13.69 -11.58
N THR A 125 -22.36 -14.54 -12.15
CA THR A 125 -22.15 -15.94 -11.78
C THR A 125 -20.67 -16.27 -11.94
N ASP A 126 -20.14 -17.16 -11.12
CA ASP A 126 -18.74 -17.57 -11.10
C ASP A 126 -18.29 -18.06 -12.50
N ARG A 127 -19.15 -18.81 -13.21
CA ARG A 127 -18.91 -19.22 -14.59
C ARG A 127 -18.71 -18.03 -15.55
N ARG A 128 -19.54 -16.98 -15.44
CA ARG A 128 -19.41 -15.78 -16.28
C ARG A 128 -18.17 -14.99 -15.94
N ASP A 129 -17.83 -14.91 -14.66
CA ASP A 129 -16.63 -14.19 -14.19
C ASP A 129 -15.37 -14.90 -14.70
N ALA A 130 -15.29 -16.24 -14.61
CA ALA A 130 -14.18 -17.00 -15.17
C ALA A 130 -14.05 -16.85 -16.70
N LEU A 131 -15.17 -16.95 -17.45
CA LEU A 131 -15.19 -16.75 -18.91
C LEU A 131 -14.73 -15.33 -19.30
N LYS A 132 -15.18 -14.33 -18.55
CA LYS A 132 -14.79 -12.94 -18.75
C LYS A 132 -13.29 -12.74 -18.49
N LEU A 133 -12.76 -13.31 -17.40
CA LEU A 133 -11.33 -13.24 -17.08
C LEU A 133 -10.49 -13.89 -18.18
N ALA A 134 -10.86 -15.08 -18.67
CA ALA A 134 -10.13 -15.74 -19.76
C ALA A 134 -10.12 -14.90 -21.04
N ARG A 135 -11.26 -14.28 -21.41
CA ARG A 135 -11.39 -13.39 -22.57
C ARG A 135 -10.49 -12.16 -22.45
N LEU A 136 -10.59 -11.47 -21.31
CA LEU A 136 -9.83 -10.23 -21.07
C LEU A 136 -8.33 -10.49 -20.90
N LEU A 137 -7.94 -11.66 -20.39
CA LEU A 137 -6.54 -12.07 -20.31
C LEU A 137 -5.96 -12.25 -21.71
N ARG A 138 -6.69 -12.95 -22.58
CA ARG A 138 -6.28 -13.17 -23.98
C ARG A 138 -6.17 -11.87 -24.77
N SER A 139 -7.12 -10.94 -24.59
CA SER A 139 -7.08 -9.64 -25.29
C SER A 139 -6.05 -8.66 -24.72
N GLY A 140 -5.42 -8.97 -23.58
CA GLY A 140 -4.46 -8.07 -22.94
C GLY A 140 -5.10 -6.88 -22.18
N ASP A 141 -6.41 -6.89 -21.97
CA ASP A 141 -7.15 -5.80 -21.33
C ASP A 141 -7.09 -5.83 -19.79
N LEU A 142 -6.39 -6.79 -19.20
CA LEU A 142 -6.22 -6.90 -17.76
C LEU A 142 -4.97 -6.18 -17.29
N THR A 143 -5.09 -5.43 -16.21
CA THR A 143 -3.96 -4.80 -15.54
C THR A 143 -3.54 -5.65 -14.34
N ALA A 144 -2.32 -6.19 -14.38
CA ALA A 144 -1.76 -6.94 -13.26
C ALA A 144 -1.60 -6.06 -12.03
N VAL A 145 -1.81 -6.63 -10.85
CA VAL A 145 -1.31 -6.07 -9.60
C VAL A 145 0.07 -6.64 -9.33
N TRP A 146 0.91 -5.85 -8.69
CA TRP A 146 2.17 -6.33 -8.19
C TRP A 146 1.94 -7.33 -7.06
N VAL A 147 2.49 -8.53 -7.21
CA VAL A 147 2.43 -9.58 -6.18
C VAL A 147 3.71 -9.49 -5.34
N PRO A 148 3.61 -9.33 -4.02
CA PRO A 148 4.77 -9.31 -3.14
C PRO A 148 5.44 -10.69 -3.09
N ASP A 149 6.75 -10.72 -2.88
CA ASP A 149 7.44 -11.91 -2.43
C ASP A 149 7.02 -12.28 -0.99
N GLN A 150 7.52 -13.40 -0.48
CA GLN A 150 7.13 -13.89 0.85
C GLN A 150 7.59 -12.96 1.97
N GLU A 151 8.76 -12.37 1.84
CA GLU A 151 9.34 -11.45 2.82
C GLU A 151 8.55 -10.16 2.90
N GLN A 152 8.20 -9.60 1.75
CA GLN A 152 7.34 -8.42 1.65
C GLN A 152 5.93 -8.67 2.20
N GLU A 153 5.38 -9.86 1.93
CA GLU A 153 4.06 -10.25 2.44
C GLU A 153 4.09 -10.37 3.96
N MET A 154 5.11 -11.01 4.54
CA MET A 154 5.32 -11.11 5.98
C MET A 154 5.39 -9.72 6.65
N MET A 155 6.20 -8.81 6.13
CA MET A 155 6.32 -7.45 6.67
C MET A 155 5.01 -6.67 6.54
N ARG A 156 4.26 -6.88 5.47
CA ARG A 156 2.93 -6.30 5.26
C ARG A 156 1.92 -6.83 6.27
N ASP A 157 1.92 -8.12 6.54
CA ASP A 157 1.01 -8.76 7.50
C ASP A 157 1.28 -8.26 8.92
N LEU A 158 2.55 -8.20 9.35
CA LEU A 158 2.93 -7.61 10.64
C LEU A 158 2.49 -6.14 10.75
N SER A 159 2.71 -5.37 9.69
CA SER A 159 2.32 -3.95 9.63
C SER A 159 0.81 -3.77 9.74
N ARG A 160 0.03 -4.58 9.02
CA ARG A 160 -1.44 -4.53 9.03
C ARG A 160 -2.02 -5.02 10.35
N ALA A 161 -1.47 -6.10 10.91
CA ALA A 161 -1.88 -6.58 12.24
C ALA A 161 -1.67 -5.50 13.31
N ARG A 162 -0.55 -4.77 13.26
CA ARG A 162 -0.31 -3.62 14.13
C ARG A 162 -1.34 -2.49 13.93
N ASP A 163 -1.69 -2.19 12.69
CA ASP A 163 -2.70 -1.17 12.37
C ASP A 163 -4.09 -1.55 12.86
N ASP A 164 -4.45 -2.83 12.79
CA ASP A 164 -5.71 -3.36 13.32
C ASP A 164 -5.76 -3.21 14.84
N MET A 165 -4.67 -3.56 15.54
CA MET A 165 -4.58 -3.35 16.99
C MET A 165 -4.62 -1.87 17.36
N LYS A 166 -3.99 -0.99 16.56
CA LYS A 166 -4.09 0.46 16.75
C LYS A 166 -5.51 1.00 16.55
N SER A 167 -6.27 0.38 15.67
CA SER A 167 -7.69 0.69 15.50
C SER A 167 -8.52 0.24 16.70
N GLN A 168 -8.22 -0.95 17.26
CA GLN A 168 -8.88 -1.45 18.50
C GLN A 168 -8.55 -0.56 19.71
N GLU A 169 -7.29 -0.18 19.91
CA GLU A 169 -6.87 0.76 20.95
C GLU A 169 -7.66 2.08 20.85
N ARG A 170 -7.77 2.64 19.66
CA ARG A 170 -8.55 3.86 19.44
C ARG A 170 -10.02 3.68 19.79
N LYS A 171 -10.62 2.53 19.43
CA LYS A 171 -12.01 2.20 19.77
C LYS A 171 -12.19 2.08 21.28
N ALA A 172 -11.29 1.38 21.99
CA ALA A 172 -11.32 1.25 23.46
C ALA A 172 -11.22 2.64 24.13
N ARG A 173 -10.30 3.49 23.65
CA ARG A 173 -10.17 4.89 24.12
C ARG A 173 -11.43 5.71 23.92
N GLN A 174 -12.12 5.54 22.79
CA GLN A 174 -13.39 6.23 22.52
C GLN A 174 -14.50 5.74 23.46
N GLN A 175 -14.59 4.43 23.70
CA GLN A 175 -15.57 3.83 24.59
C GLN A 175 -15.38 4.30 26.03
N LEU A 176 -14.14 4.25 26.54
CA LEU A 176 -13.80 4.74 27.87
C LEU A 176 -14.13 6.24 28.02
N ASN A 177 -13.72 7.08 27.08
CA ASN A 177 -14.03 8.51 27.12
C ASN A 177 -15.55 8.78 27.08
N ALA A 178 -16.31 8.02 26.27
CA ALA A 178 -17.77 8.16 26.20
C ALA A 178 -18.45 7.74 27.49
N PHE A 179 -17.97 6.67 28.16
CA PHE A 179 -18.43 6.25 29.47
C PHE A 179 -18.18 7.32 30.52
N LEU A 180 -16.95 7.81 30.63
CA LEU A 180 -16.57 8.86 31.58
C LEU A 180 -17.41 10.14 31.39
N LEU A 181 -17.62 10.53 30.14
CA LEU A 181 -18.43 11.71 29.81
C LEU A 181 -19.87 11.59 30.30
N ARG A 182 -20.49 10.41 30.13
CA ARG A 182 -21.87 10.16 30.61
C ARG A 182 -22.00 10.22 32.14
N HIS A 183 -20.93 9.93 32.84
CA HIS A 183 -20.89 9.96 34.31
C HIS A 183 -20.27 11.24 34.89
N GLY A 184 -20.10 12.28 34.05
CA GLY A 184 -19.64 13.59 34.51
C GLY A 184 -18.14 13.66 34.85
N HIS A 185 -17.36 12.62 34.54
CA HIS A 185 -15.92 12.61 34.79
C HIS A 185 -15.15 13.21 33.62
N HIS A 186 -14.40 14.29 33.88
CA HIS A 186 -13.70 15.03 32.84
C HIS A 186 -12.21 15.19 33.19
N TRP A 187 -11.35 14.70 32.30
CA TRP A 187 -9.94 15.05 32.35
C TRP A 187 -9.73 16.55 32.03
N PRO A 188 -8.89 17.27 32.78
CA PRO A 188 -8.72 18.69 32.61
C PRO A 188 -8.41 19.12 31.19
N ARG A 189 -9.09 20.20 30.71
CA ARG A 189 -8.92 20.72 29.36
C ARG A 189 -7.47 21.20 29.14
N GLY A 190 -6.88 20.89 27.98
CA GLY A 190 -5.51 21.29 27.64
C GLY A 190 -4.43 20.32 28.14
N LYS A 191 -4.73 19.35 29.00
CA LYS A 191 -3.79 18.31 29.40
C LYS A 191 -3.84 17.11 28.43
N SER A 192 -2.67 16.53 28.13
CA SER A 192 -2.58 15.34 27.27
C SER A 192 -3.18 14.13 27.98
N ARG A 193 -3.96 13.32 27.23
CA ARG A 193 -4.48 12.01 27.68
C ARG A 193 -3.44 10.92 27.39
N TRP A 194 -3.65 9.75 28.01
CA TRP A 194 -2.83 8.55 27.81
C TRP A 194 -1.36 8.80 28.22
N THR A 195 -1.21 9.51 29.32
CA THR A 195 0.05 9.77 30.02
C THR A 195 -0.04 9.15 31.42
N PRO A 196 1.08 8.88 32.11
CA PRO A 196 1.05 8.36 33.49
C PRO A 196 0.14 9.17 34.42
N ALA A 197 0.09 10.50 34.26
CA ALA A 197 -0.79 11.36 35.03
C ALA A 197 -2.28 11.10 34.74
N HIS A 198 -2.64 10.82 33.47
CA HIS A 198 -4.02 10.46 33.11
C HIS A 198 -4.38 9.06 33.60
N GLU A 199 -3.46 8.10 33.51
CA GLU A 199 -3.64 6.73 34.02
C GLU A 199 -3.84 6.72 35.54
N ASN A 200 -3.04 7.49 36.30
CA ASN A 200 -3.21 7.65 37.72
C ASN A 200 -4.57 8.29 38.07
N TRP A 201 -5.02 9.26 37.27
CA TRP A 201 -6.35 9.84 37.44
C TRP A 201 -7.46 8.81 37.19
N LEU A 202 -7.36 8.00 36.13
CA LEU A 202 -8.31 6.92 35.85
C LEU A 202 -8.37 5.91 36.99
N ALA A 203 -7.24 5.49 37.52
CA ALA A 203 -7.13 4.54 38.62
C ALA A 203 -7.72 5.08 39.94
N GLY A 204 -7.70 6.42 40.11
CA GLY A 204 -8.28 7.08 41.29
C GLY A 204 -9.79 7.36 41.22
N LEU A 205 -10.44 7.11 40.08
CA LEU A 205 -11.87 7.36 39.89
C LEU A 205 -12.72 6.36 40.71
N LYS A 206 -13.73 6.89 41.38
CA LYS A 206 -14.75 6.11 42.05
C LYS A 206 -16.12 6.40 41.44
N MET A 207 -16.84 5.34 41.14
CA MET A 207 -18.22 5.43 40.65
C MET A 207 -19.20 5.32 41.79
N ASP A 208 -20.35 5.93 41.66
CA ASP A 208 -21.38 5.91 42.72
C ASP A 208 -21.98 4.52 42.94
N HIS A 209 -21.98 3.68 41.89
CA HIS A 209 -22.54 2.34 41.96
C HIS A 209 -21.48 1.26 41.70
N PRO A 210 -21.41 0.16 42.48
CA PRO A 210 -20.41 -0.90 42.31
C PRO A 210 -20.33 -1.48 40.89
N TRP A 211 -21.47 -1.70 40.25
CA TRP A 211 -21.50 -2.22 38.86
C TRP A 211 -20.96 -1.22 37.83
N GLN A 212 -21.09 0.07 38.08
CA GLN A 212 -20.45 1.09 37.25
C GLN A 212 -18.94 1.09 37.44
N GLN A 213 -18.46 0.81 38.67
CA GLN A 213 -17.02 0.66 38.93
C GLN A 213 -16.45 -0.55 38.18
N VAL A 214 -17.18 -1.67 38.12
CA VAL A 214 -16.79 -2.84 37.30
C VAL A 214 -16.68 -2.46 35.83
N VAL A 215 -17.68 -1.77 35.29
CA VAL A 215 -17.66 -1.32 33.86
C VAL A 215 -16.53 -0.36 33.60
N LEU A 216 -16.22 0.56 34.51
CA LEU A 216 -15.07 1.45 34.39
C LEU A 216 -13.76 0.66 34.26
N GLN A 217 -13.59 -0.33 35.17
CA GLN A 217 -12.37 -1.16 35.17
C GLN A 217 -12.23 -1.96 33.86
N GLU A 218 -13.31 -2.57 33.38
CA GLU A 218 -13.31 -3.29 32.11
C GLU A 218 -12.89 -2.41 30.92
N TYR A 219 -13.35 -1.15 30.88
CA TYR A 219 -12.93 -0.23 29.81
C TYR A 219 -11.45 0.19 29.93
N ILE A 220 -10.94 0.36 31.16
CA ILE A 220 -9.53 0.65 31.42
C ILE A 220 -8.67 -0.54 30.98
N ASP A 221 -9.06 -1.75 31.36
CA ASP A 221 -8.31 -2.96 31.04
C ASP A 221 -8.35 -3.27 29.53
N ALA A 222 -9.45 -3.03 28.85
CA ALA A 222 -9.55 -3.16 27.39
C ALA A 222 -8.64 -2.18 26.66
N GLU A 223 -8.51 -0.93 27.13
CA GLU A 223 -7.58 0.06 26.55
C GLU A 223 -6.13 -0.36 26.77
N ARG A 224 -5.79 -0.76 28.00
CA ARG A 224 -4.43 -1.23 28.35
C ARG A 224 -4.02 -2.43 27.50
N ALA A 225 -4.85 -3.47 27.45
CA ALA A 225 -4.58 -4.68 26.66
C ALA A 225 -4.41 -4.37 25.18
N ALA A 226 -5.19 -3.45 24.62
CA ALA A 226 -5.04 -3.03 23.23
C ALA A 226 -3.72 -2.27 23.02
N GLY A 227 -3.34 -1.38 23.94
CA GLY A 227 -2.07 -0.66 23.90
C GLY A 227 -0.84 -1.58 23.97
N GLU A 228 -0.87 -2.59 24.84
CA GLU A 228 0.19 -3.61 24.97
C GLU A 228 0.37 -4.40 23.68
N ARG A 229 -0.72 -4.80 23.00
CA ARG A 229 -0.66 -5.49 21.71
C ARG A 229 -0.03 -4.61 20.63
N VAL A 230 -0.36 -3.32 20.58
CA VAL A 230 0.28 -2.36 19.65
C VAL A 230 1.78 -2.27 19.91
N ALA A 231 2.20 -2.22 21.17
CA ALA A 231 3.61 -2.17 21.55
C ALA A 231 4.33 -3.47 21.12
N GLN A 232 3.78 -4.64 21.44
CA GLN A 232 4.34 -5.95 21.06
C GLN A 232 4.52 -6.08 19.55
N LEU A 233 3.50 -5.74 18.74
CA LEU A 233 3.61 -5.79 17.28
C LEU A 233 4.58 -4.76 16.73
N SER A 234 4.72 -3.61 17.36
CA SER A 234 5.75 -2.63 17.01
C SER A 234 7.15 -3.18 17.27
N ASP A 235 7.36 -3.88 18.39
CA ASP A 235 8.63 -4.53 18.71
C ASP A 235 8.95 -5.68 17.75
N HIS A 236 7.95 -6.48 17.35
CA HIS A 236 8.15 -7.52 16.34
C HIS A 236 8.58 -6.92 14.99
N LEU A 237 7.98 -5.83 14.54
CA LEU A 237 8.41 -5.11 13.33
C LEU A 237 9.85 -4.63 13.44
N MET A 238 10.25 -4.08 14.60
CA MET A 238 11.62 -3.61 14.81
C MET A 238 12.64 -4.76 14.85
N ARG A 239 12.26 -5.95 15.36
CA ARG A 239 13.11 -7.14 15.34
C ARG A 239 13.23 -7.78 13.96
N ALA A 240 12.15 -7.79 13.17
CA ALA A 240 12.15 -8.31 11.82
C ALA A 240 12.90 -7.37 10.82
N LEU A 241 12.99 -6.07 11.12
CA LEU A 241 13.58 -5.08 10.21
C LEU A 241 15.03 -5.40 9.78
N PRO A 242 15.97 -5.80 10.66
CA PRO A 242 17.34 -6.08 10.23
C PRO A 242 17.49 -7.25 9.24
N GLU A 243 16.53 -8.17 9.25
CA GLU A 243 16.50 -9.35 8.38
C GLU A 243 15.79 -9.05 7.04
N TRP A 244 15.13 -7.90 6.93
CA TRP A 244 14.41 -7.52 5.74
C TRP A 244 15.35 -6.93 4.67
N SER A 245 15.27 -7.42 3.44
CA SER A 245 16.05 -6.96 2.29
C SER A 245 15.96 -5.44 2.06
N LEU A 246 14.82 -4.81 2.41
CA LEU A 246 14.61 -3.38 2.30
C LEU A 246 15.04 -2.56 3.53
N ALA A 247 15.71 -3.16 4.54
CA ALA A 247 16.19 -2.43 5.71
C ALA A 247 17.06 -1.20 5.38
N PRO A 248 18.01 -1.27 4.42
CA PRO A 248 18.79 -0.10 4.02
C PRO A 248 17.95 1.02 3.42
N VAL A 249 16.86 0.68 2.71
CA VAL A 249 15.92 1.65 2.16
C VAL A 249 15.12 2.32 3.27
N VAL A 250 14.74 1.57 4.33
CA VAL A 250 14.14 2.15 5.54
C VAL A 250 15.08 3.18 6.15
N ASP A 251 16.37 2.86 6.32
CA ASP A 251 17.38 3.77 6.86
C ASP A 251 17.57 5.03 6.00
N ALA A 252 17.43 4.94 4.69
CA ALA A 252 17.45 6.08 3.79
C ALA A 252 16.18 6.95 3.93
N LEU A 253 15.00 6.34 3.98
CA LEU A 253 13.71 7.05 4.07
C LEU A 253 13.53 7.81 5.38
N ILE A 254 14.07 7.31 6.50
CA ILE A 254 14.00 8.03 7.79
C ILE A 254 14.78 9.32 7.80
N ALA A 255 15.63 9.60 6.82
CA ALA A 255 16.24 10.91 6.65
C ALA A 255 15.19 12.01 6.37
N LEU A 256 14.06 11.65 5.77
CA LEU A 256 12.95 12.56 5.51
C LEU A 256 12.29 13.00 6.83
N ARG A 257 11.99 14.29 6.91
CA ARG A 257 11.24 14.81 8.05
C ARG A 257 9.83 14.21 8.09
N GLY A 258 9.41 13.77 9.27
CA GLY A 258 8.07 13.20 9.49
C GLY A 258 7.95 11.73 9.12
N VAL A 259 8.99 11.12 8.55
CA VAL A 259 9.05 9.67 8.30
C VAL A 259 9.91 9.04 9.40
N ASP A 260 9.32 8.29 10.31
CA ASP A 260 10.03 7.44 11.28
C ASP A 260 10.18 6.01 10.74
N LYS A 261 10.81 5.12 11.52
CA LYS A 261 11.01 3.73 11.10
C LYS A 261 9.70 3.01 10.79
N LEU A 262 8.68 3.18 11.65
CA LEU A 262 7.38 2.54 11.42
C LEU A 262 6.72 3.06 10.15
N ALA A 263 6.74 4.38 9.92
CA ALA A 263 6.20 4.96 8.70
C ALA A 263 6.93 4.45 7.44
N ALA A 264 8.27 4.36 7.49
CA ALA A 264 9.05 3.83 6.37
C ALA A 264 8.74 2.35 6.11
N ILE A 265 8.65 1.52 7.17
CA ILE A 265 8.26 0.10 7.05
C ILE A 265 6.88 -0.02 6.42
N VAL A 266 5.87 0.69 6.94
CA VAL A 266 4.51 0.66 6.38
C VAL A 266 4.50 1.06 4.91
N LEU A 267 5.20 2.14 4.54
CA LEU A 267 5.28 2.60 3.16
C LEU A 267 5.89 1.53 2.24
N LEU A 268 7.02 0.96 2.61
CA LEU A 268 7.69 -0.06 1.80
C LEU A 268 6.92 -1.38 1.79
N ALA A 269 6.38 -1.84 2.92
CA ALA A 269 5.59 -3.06 2.98
C ALA A 269 4.31 -2.98 2.12
N GLU A 270 3.68 -1.81 2.06
CA GLU A 270 2.46 -1.59 1.27
C GLU A 270 2.74 -1.32 -0.21
N LEU A 271 3.83 -0.64 -0.54
CA LEU A 271 4.17 -0.26 -1.91
C LEU A 271 5.07 -1.30 -2.60
N GLY A 272 5.85 -2.05 -1.83
CA GLY A 272 6.84 -2.97 -2.37
C GLY A 272 7.94 -2.25 -3.14
N ASP A 273 8.38 -2.83 -4.22
CA ASP A 273 9.36 -2.21 -5.11
C ASP A 273 8.79 -0.94 -5.77
N ILE A 274 9.24 0.19 -5.27
CA ILE A 274 8.84 1.51 -5.78
C ILE A 274 9.54 1.83 -7.11
N SER A 275 10.65 1.15 -7.46
CA SER A 275 11.37 1.36 -8.73
C SER A 275 10.54 0.98 -9.96
N ARG A 276 9.52 0.13 -9.79
CA ARG A 276 8.54 -0.23 -10.84
C ARG A 276 7.71 0.95 -11.36
N PHE A 277 7.67 2.06 -10.62
CA PHE A 277 7.04 3.28 -11.12
C PHE A 277 8.05 4.10 -11.92
N GLU A 278 7.83 4.27 -13.20
CA GLU A 278 8.71 5.01 -14.11
C GLU A 278 8.89 6.47 -13.71
N SER A 279 7.86 7.04 -13.04
CA SER A 279 7.88 8.44 -12.64
C SER A 279 7.21 8.66 -11.28
N PRO A 280 7.59 9.72 -10.55
CA PRO A 280 6.90 10.09 -9.30
C PRO A 280 5.41 10.39 -9.53
N ARG A 281 5.00 10.80 -10.73
CA ARG A 281 3.58 11.04 -11.08
C ARG A 281 2.78 9.74 -11.09
N GLN A 282 3.35 8.64 -11.59
CA GLN A 282 2.72 7.32 -11.53
C GLN A 282 2.52 6.85 -10.09
N LEU A 283 3.53 7.01 -9.22
CA LEU A 283 3.39 6.71 -7.78
C LEU A 283 2.31 7.57 -7.12
N MET A 284 2.28 8.89 -7.39
CA MET A 284 1.23 9.77 -6.88
C MET A 284 -0.17 9.36 -7.34
N GLY A 285 -0.32 8.91 -8.59
CA GLY A 285 -1.55 8.36 -9.16
C GLY A 285 -1.95 7.05 -8.48
N PHE A 286 -0.99 6.12 -8.32
CA PHE A 286 -1.19 4.85 -7.63
C PHE A 286 -1.64 5.04 -6.17
N LEU A 287 -1.12 6.07 -5.50
CA LEU A 287 -1.51 6.44 -4.13
C LEU A 287 -2.85 7.18 -4.04
N GLY A 288 -3.46 7.53 -5.18
CA GLY A 288 -4.69 8.31 -5.22
C GLY A 288 -4.56 9.72 -4.63
N LEU A 289 -3.35 10.30 -4.68
CA LEU A 289 -3.06 11.65 -4.22
C LEU A 289 -3.19 12.71 -5.33
N VAL A 290 -3.55 12.29 -6.54
CA VAL A 290 -3.83 13.19 -7.66
C VAL A 290 -5.29 13.64 -7.64
N PRO A 291 -5.60 14.88 -8.03
CA PRO A 291 -6.98 15.32 -8.14
C PRO A 291 -7.72 14.55 -9.22
N SER A 292 -9.01 14.28 -8.99
CA SER A 292 -9.90 13.83 -10.06
C SER A 292 -10.07 14.96 -11.08
N GLU A 293 -10.22 14.61 -12.33
CA GLU A 293 -10.39 15.57 -13.40
C GLU A 293 -11.55 15.17 -14.31
N HIS A 294 -12.45 16.13 -14.57
CA HIS A 294 -13.57 16.01 -15.49
C HIS A 294 -13.53 17.22 -16.44
N SER A 295 -12.56 17.21 -17.33
CA SER A 295 -12.33 18.31 -18.26
C SER A 295 -12.89 17.97 -19.65
N SER A 296 -13.59 18.90 -20.26
CA SER A 296 -14.08 18.80 -21.65
C SER A 296 -14.06 20.15 -22.32
N GLY A 297 -13.74 20.21 -23.59
CA GLY A 297 -13.87 21.40 -24.43
C GLY A 297 -13.18 22.66 -23.88
N GLY A 298 -11.93 22.55 -23.42
CA GLY A 298 -11.13 23.68 -22.94
C GLY A 298 -11.44 24.12 -21.48
N ARG A 299 -12.47 23.57 -20.83
CA ARG A 299 -12.74 23.81 -19.40
C ARG A 299 -12.09 22.74 -18.54
N ARG A 300 -11.13 23.14 -17.70
CA ARG A 300 -10.50 22.26 -16.72
C ARG A 300 -11.28 22.27 -15.41
N ARG A 301 -11.88 21.12 -15.04
CA ARG A 301 -12.58 20.93 -13.77
C ARG A 301 -11.90 19.87 -12.94
N GLN A 302 -11.21 20.28 -11.88
CA GLN A 302 -10.55 19.40 -10.92
C GLN A 302 -11.39 19.26 -9.66
N GLY A 303 -11.49 18.02 -9.15
CA GLY A 303 -12.17 17.68 -7.91
C GLY A 303 -11.20 17.39 -6.76
N ALA A 304 -11.69 16.63 -5.77
CA ALA A 304 -10.87 16.11 -4.69
C ALA A 304 -9.86 15.07 -5.22
N ILE A 305 -8.95 14.61 -4.36
CA ILE A 305 -8.05 13.50 -4.71
C ILE A 305 -8.85 12.23 -5.04
N THR A 306 -8.33 11.41 -5.95
CA THR A 306 -9.05 10.23 -6.45
C THR A 306 -9.32 9.16 -5.39
N LEU A 307 -8.52 9.11 -4.32
CA LEU A 307 -8.57 8.09 -3.26
C LEU A 307 -8.41 6.64 -3.75
N THR A 308 -8.01 6.44 -5.00
CA THR A 308 -7.71 5.13 -5.57
C THR A 308 -6.46 4.52 -4.93
N GLY A 309 -6.25 3.22 -5.12
CA GLY A 309 -5.05 2.51 -4.70
C GLY A 309 -4.89 2.37 -3.19
N ASN A 310 -3.64 2.37 -2.71
CA ASN A 310 -3.31 1.97 -1.34
C ASN A 310 -3.64 3.03 -0.29
N GLY A 311 -4.67 2.78 0.52
CA GLY A 311 -5.13 3.68 1.59
C GLY A 311 -4.20 3.75 2.79
N HIS A 312 -3.49 2.65 3.13
CA HIS A 312 -2.55 2.62 4.26
C HIS A 312 -1.33 3.49 3.96
N ALA A 313 -0.69 3.31 2.81
CA ALA A 313 0.44 4.13 2.38
C ALA A 313 0.05 5.61 2.26
N ARG A 314 -1.12 5.92 1.67
CA ARG A 314 -1.63 7.29 1.57
C ARG A 314 -1.82 7.94 2.94
N ARG A 315 -2.37 7.22 3.93
CA ARG A 315 -2.53 7.70 5.30
C ARG A 315 -1.18 8.04 5.92
N MET A 316 -0.19 7.14 5.81
CA MET A 316 1.15 7.39 6.36
C MET A 316 1.81 8.62 5.75
N LEU A 317 1.66 8.85 4.45
CA LEU A 317 2.16 10.05 3.80
C LEU A 317 1.49 11.33 4.31
N VAL A 318 0.18 11.30 4.52
CA VAL A 318 -0.57 12.46 5.06
C VAL A 318 -0.17 12.73 6.51
N GLU A 319 0.00 11.70 7.34
CA GLU A 319 0.49 11.83 8.73
C GLU A 319 1.91 12.40 8.76
N SER A 320 2.81 11.90 7.92
CA SER A 320 4.18 12.41 7.78
C SER A 320 4.21 13.88 7.33
N ALA A 321 3.29 14.27 6.45
CA ALA A 321 3.20 15.60 5.89
C ALA A 321 2.92 16.71 6.94
N TRP A 322 2.25 16.37 8.06
CA TRP A 322 2.01 17.32 9.15
C TRP A 322 3.30 17.91 9.76
N SER A 323 4.42 17.20 9.68
CA SER A 323 5.70 17.64 10.19
C SER A 323 6.27 18.85 9.44
N TYR A 324 5.83 19.08 8.21
CA TYR A 324 6.31 20.18 7.36
C TYR A 324 5.64 21.53 7.64
N ARG A 325 4.70 21.60 8.60
CA ARG A 325 4.13 22.85 9.11
C ARG A 325 5.16 23.72 9.84
N PHE A 326 6.21 23.11 10.36
CA PHE A 326 7.29 23.79 11.05
C PHE A 326 8.36 24.29 10.07
N PRO A 327 9.15 25.34 10.43
CA PRO A 327 10.25 25.82 9.59
C PRO A 327 11.28 24.72 9.29
N ALA A 328 11.92 24.80 8.14
CA ALA A 328 13.03 23.90 7.79
C ALA A 328 14.20 24.13 8.74
N ARG A 329 14.65 23.08 9.42
CA ARG A 329 15.78 23.11 10.36
C ARG A 329 16.45 21.73 10.42
N GLN A 330 17.77 21.70 10.45
CA GLN A 330 18.56 20.50 10.72
C GLN A 330 18.79 20.34 12.22
N THR A 331 17.83 19.78 12.92
CA THR A 331 17.94 19.55 14.37
C THR A 331 18.87 18.37 14.67
N LYS A 332 19.44 18.32 15.90
CA LYS A 332 20.25 17.18 16.38
C LYS A 332 19.49 15.86 16.23
N HIS A 333 18.20 15.86 16.53
CA HIS A 333 17.33 14.70 16.38
C HIS A 333 17.25 14.21 14.91
N LEU A 334 17.01 15.11 13.94
CA LEU A 334 16.95 14.73 12.52
C LEU A 334 18.29 14.22 12.00
N LYS A 335 19.39 14.85 12.39
CA LYS A 335 20.75 14.38 12.05
C LYS A 335 21.04 13.00 12.65
N GLY A 336 20.66 12.76 13.90
CA GLY A 336 20.83 11.48 14.58
C GLY A 336 20.00 10.38 13.90
N LYS A 337 18.74 10.68 13.58
CA LYS A 337 17.84 9.75 12.87
C LYS A 337 18.39 9.36 11.49
N ALA A 338 18.97 10.28 10.75
CA ALA A 338 19.51 10.06 9.42
C ALA A 338 20.96 9.51 9.44
N ARG A 339 21.49 9.05 10.57
CA ARG A 339 22.91 8.68 10.70
C ARG A 339 23.33 7.64 9.66
N ASN A 340 22.54 6.60 9.49
CA ASN A 340 22.83 5.48 8.59
C ASN A 340 22.43 5.73 7.13
N ALA A 341 21.66 6.79 6.85
CA ALA A 341 21.26 7.12 5.49
C ALA A 341 22.46 7.51 4.62
N SER A 342 22.38 7.23 3.32
CA SER A 342 23.41 7.63 2.35
C SER A 342 23.55 9.16 2.25
N PRO A 343 24.68 9.67 1.77
CA PRO A 343 24.85 11.11 1.50
C PRO A 343 23.78 11.66 0.55
N GLU A 344 23.42 10.89 -0.48
CA GLU A 344 22.41 11.25 -1.48
C GLU A 344 21.02 11.33 -0.84
N ALA A 345 20.63 10.32 -0.07
CA ALA A 345 19.35 10.33 0.65
C ALA A 345 19.26 11.54 1.60
N LYS A 346 20.35 11.90 2.30
CA LYS A 346 20.43 13.09 3.14
C LYS A 346 20.26 14.39 2.34
N LYS A 347 20.85 14.46 1.14
CA LYS A 347 20.74 15.62 0.22
C LYS A 347 19.30 15.77 -0.27
N ILE A 348 18.68 14.67 -0.71
CA ILE A 348 17.27 14.66 -1.14
C ILE A 348 16.36 15.04 0.02
N ALA A 349 16.56 14.48 1.21
CA ALA A 349 15.76 14.79 2.40
C ALA A 349 15.84 16.26 2.80
N TRP A 350 17.01 16.89 2.68
CA TRP A 350 17.15 18.33 2.93
C TRP A 350 16.43 19.18 1.87
N LYS A 351 16.56 18.81 0.58
CA LYS A 351 15.82 19.45 -0.52
C LYS A 351 14.30 19.34 -0.29
N ALA A 352 13.82 18.14 0.09
CA ALA A 352 12.43 17.89 0.44
C ALA A 352 11.98 18.81 1.58
N GLN A 353 12.74 18.87 2.68
CA GLN A 353 12.40 19.69 3.84
C GLN A 353 12.28 21.17 3.48
N THR A 354 13.26 21.72 2.77
CA THR A 354 13.27 23.12 2.37
C THR A 354 12.06 23.45 1.49
N ARG A 355 11.83 22.64 0.47
CA ARG A 355 10.71 22.82 -0.47
C ARG A 355 9.35 22.67 0.22
N LEU A 356 9.14 21.58 0.94
CA LEU A 356 7.83 21.25 1.49
C LEU A 356 7.42 22.18 2.64
N CYS A 357 8.36 22.59 3.50
CA CYS A 357 8.09 23.62 4.52
C CYS A 357 7.76 24.99 3.89
N GLY A 358 8.45 25.36 2.82
CA GLY A 358 8.15 26.57 2.05
C GLY A 358 6.75 26.48 1.43
N ARG A 359 6.45 25.37 0.76
CA ARG A 359 5.15 25.11 0.13
C ARG A 359 4.00 25.13 1.14
N TYR A 360 4.19 24.49 2.31
CA TYR A 360 3.19 24.50 3.38
C TYR A 360 2.83 25.93 3.77
N ARG A 361 3.86 26.77 4.06
CA ARG A 361 3.66 28.18 4.44
C ARG A 361 2.95 28.98 3.35
N THR A 362 3.34 28.82 2.09
CA THR A 362 2.73 29.54 0.96
C THR A 362 1.23 29.19 0.84
N LEU A 363 0.88 27.90 0.89
CA LEU A 363 -0.51 27.47 0.78
C LEU A 363 -1.36 27.92 1.99
N THR A 364 -0.81 27.88 3.19
CA THR A 364 -1.50 28.33 4.41
C THR A 364 -1.72 29.85 4.37
N ARG A 365 -0.72 30.65 3.94
CA ARG A 365 -0.86 32.10 3.76
C ARG A 365 -1.91 32.46 2.69
N ALA A 366 -2.07 31.62 1.69
CA ALA A 366 -3.13 31.75 0.68
C ALA A 366 -4.53 31.30 1.19
N GLY A 367 -4.70 31.12 2.51
CA GLY A 367 -5.99 30.76 3.13
C GLY A 367 -6.48 29.34 2.86
N LYS A 368 -5.64 28.43 2.35
CA LYS A 368 -6.06 27.05 2.11
C LYS A 368 -6.23 26.29 3.42
N ASN A 369 -7.28 25.44 3.48
CA ASN A 369 -7.53 24.59 4.63
C ASN A 369 -6.32 23.70 4.91
N THR A 370 -5.88 23.62 6.18
CA THR A 370 -4.69 22.91 6.60
C THR A 370 -4.68 21.42 6.24
N LYS A 371 -5.84 20.76 6.25
CA LYS A 371 -5.97 19.36 5.82
C LYS A 371 -5.68 19.21 4.33
N LEU A 372 -6.19 20.11 3.49
CA LEU A 372 -5.88 20.15 2.05
C LEU A 372 -4.40 20.46 1.80
N VAL A 373 -3.81 21.36 2.60
CA VAL A 373 -2.37 21.64 2.54
C VAL A 373 -1.57 20.38 2.84
N CYS A 374 -1.89 19.64 3.91
CA CYS A 374 -1.21 18.39 4.23
C CYS A 374 -1.30 17.35 3.10
N VAL A 375 -2.45 17.22 2.45
CA VAL A 375 -2.61 16.32 1.29
C VAL A 375 -1.72 16.76 0.11
N ALA A 376 -1.63 18.06 -0.15
CA ALA A 376 -0.75 18.60 -1.19
C ALA A 376 0.73 18.34 -0.88
N ILE A 377 1.14 18.48 0.39
CA ILE A 377 2.49 18.14 0.85
C ILE A 377 2.74 16.64 0.76
N ALA A 378 1.78 15.78 1.16
CA ALA A 378 1.89 14.34 1.07
C ALA A 378 2.11 13.87 -0.38
N ARG A 379 1.43 14.49 -1.33
CA ARG A 379 1.63 14.23 -2.76
C ARG A 379 3.06 14.54 -3.21
N GLU A 380 3.61 15.71 -2.85
CA GLU A 380 4.99 16.06 -3.20
C GLU A 380 6.01 15.20 -2.43
N LEU A 381 5.71 14.82 -1.17
CA LEU A 381 6.54 13.92 -0.36
C LEU A 381 6.69 12.55 -1.02
N ALA A 382 5.62 12.02 -1.63
CA ALA A 382 5.68 10.77 -2.39
C ALA A 382 6.73 10.83 -3.52
N GLY A 383 6.90 11.98 -4.16
CA GLY A 383 7.93 12.18 -5.17
C GLY A 383 9.36 12.10 -4.60
N PHE A 384 9.60 12.66 -3.42
CA PHE A 384 10.91 12.56 -2.75
C PHE A 384 11.20 11.16 -2.23
N ILE A 385 10.17 10.42 -1.80
CA ILE A 385 10.30 9.00 -1.44
C ILE A 385 10.70 8.18 -2.67
N TRP A 386 10.03 8.40 -3.80
CA TRP A 386 10.36 7.76 -5.06
C TRP A 386 11.82 8.03 -5.47
N ASP A 387 12.27 9.28 -5.34
CA ASP A 387 13.63 9.71 -5.67
C ASP A 387 14.68 8.97 -4.79
N ILE A 388 14.47 8.89 -3.47
CA ILE A 388 15.35 8.15 -2.56
C ILE A 388 15.37 6.67 -2.90
N VAL A 389 14.20 6.02 -3.02
CA VAL A 389 14.14 4.57 -3.25
C VAL A 389 14.80 4.20 -4.56
N ARG A 390 14.58 4.98 -5.61
CA ARG A 390 15.17 4.73 -6.91
C ARG A 390 16.71 4.83 -6.92
N GLN A 391 17.30 5.57 -6.00
CA GLN A 391 18.75 5.64 -5.83
C GLN A 391 19.30 4.53 -4.94
N GLU A 392 18.54 4.07 -3.96
CA GLU A 392 19.00 3.05 -3.01
C GLU A 392 18.80 1.61 -3.53
N MET A 393 17.72 1.30 -4.28
CA MET A 393 17.46 -0.05 -4.80
C MET A 393 18.58 -0.61 -5.68
N PRO A 394 19.18 0.12 -6.64
CA PRO A 394 20.30 -0.40 -7.43
C PRO A 394 21.55 -0.68 -6.60
N ARG A 395 21.73 0.02 -5.47
CA ARG A 395 22.85 -0.22 -4.56
C ARG A 395 22.71 -1.53 -3.79
N LEU A 396 21.47 -1.92 -3.47
CA LEU A 396 21.21 -3.22 -2.85
C LEU A 396 21.55 -4.37 -3.81
N ALA A 397 21.10 -4.28 -5.05
CA ALA A 397 21.41 -5.28 -6.08
C ALA A 397 22.92 -5.47 -6.33
N LEU A 398 23.72 -4.41 -6.15
CA LEU A 398 25.18 -4.48 -6.28
C LEU A 398 25.90 -5.04 -5.03
N GLN A 399 25.23 -5.13 -3.89
CA GLN A 399 25.79 -5.69 -2.65
C GLN A 399 25.49 -7.18 -2.49
N GLU A 400 24.51 -7.69 -3.22
CA GLU A 400 24.11 -9.12 -3.22
C GLU A 400 24.80 -9.95 -4.33
N GLY A 401 25.53 -9.33 -5.25
CA GLY A 401 26.34 -9.94 -6.32
C GLY A 401 27.84 -9.86 -6.04
#